data_337f1db402a5c2c19a4980b5c72be469
#
_entry.id   337f1db402a5c2c19a4980b5c72be469
#
_cell.length_a   1.000
_cell.length_b   1.000
_cell.length_c   1.000
_cell.angle_alpha   90.00
_cell.angle_beta   90.00
_cell.angle_gamma   90.00
#
_symmetry.space_group_name_H-M   'P 1'
#
loop_
_entity.id
_entity.type
_entity.pdbx_description
1 polymer ?
#
loop_
_entity_poly.entity_id
_entity_poly.type
_entity_poly.pdbx_seq_one_letter_code
_entity_poly.pdbx_strand_id
1 'polypeptide(L)'
;MESTKAQSMPLHVKMGIGFVVGLVGGLFVYTTQPDAPWVESFMNWVTEPIGQVFLRLLFMLVIPLLFSALVVGISEMGEIRSLKRVGLRTLAYTVIVSSIAVAVSLILVNLLQPGAGVDREVAASLLAESSGRAGEIVQTSAEQPTGIDAFVNIIPNNLVDVMGSNSAILSVMFFALFFGIGLLLTDTPNARVLQRGFEGLFDVTMRLILIVIRLAPIAVACFMFNLAALFGWDLLIRLSAYVGVVLLALGIQMFVVFPLLLLVLGKKSPVAFFRETQEASLMAFSTASSNATLPTSLRVAEERLNLPRRVSRFVLTIGATANQNGTAMFEGVTVIFLAQFFGVDLSLGQQIMVMLVCILGGIGTAGVPAGSLPVVALILAMVGIQPEAIALVLGVDRFLDMCRTTLNVVGDLVAAQVISAGEPDEAVVPQPA
;
A
#
# COMPACT_ATOMS: atom_id res chain seq x y z
N MET A 1 -30.96 -34.33 -14.97
CA MET A 1 -31.29 -32.96 -14.51
C MET A 1 -30.01 -32.38 -13.92
N GLU A 2 -29.19 -31.75 -14.77
CA GLU A 2 -28.02 -30.98 -14.32
C GLU A 2 -28.54 -29.73 -13.65
N SER A 3 -28.32 -29.62 -12.35
CA SER A 3 -28.57 -28.36 -11.62
C SER A 3 -27.57 -27.32 -12.14
N THR A 4 -28.04 -26.37 -12.90
CA THR A 4 -27.35 -25.14 -13.21
C THR A 4 -26.95 -24.47 -11.89
N LYS A 5 -25.71 -24.69 -11.42
CA LYS A 5 -25.11 -23.89 -10.36
C LYS A 5 -25.12 -22.46 -10.84
N ALA A 6 -26.02 -21.64 -10.30
CA ALA A 6 -26.01 -20.21 -10.52
C ALA A 6 -24.55 -19.72 -10.27
N GLN A 7 -23.91 -19.20 -11.32
CA GLN A 7 -22.54 -18.65 -11.21
C GLN A 7 -22.60 -17.55 -10.14
N SER A 8 -21.98 -17.82 -8.99
CA SER A 8 -21.92 -16.84 -7.92
C SER A 8 -21.17 -15.61 -8.46
N MET A 9 -21.77 -14.44 -8.27
CA MET A 9 -21.19 -13.16 -8.69
C MET A 9 -19.74 -13.05 -8.22
N PRO A 10 -18.79 -12.64 -9.10
CA PRO A 10 -17.38 -12.50 -8.76
C PRO A 10 -17.17 -11.56 -7.57
N LEU A 11 -16.16 -11.82 -6.77
CA LEU A 11 -15.89 -11.06 -5.53
C LEU A 11 -15.70 -9.56 -5.81
N HIS A 12 -14.93 -9.19 -6.84
CA HIS A 12 -14.71 -7.80 -7.22
C HIS A 12 -16.00 -7.05 -7.56
N VAL A 13 -16.98 -7.73 -8.19
CA VAL A 13 -18.30 -7.13 -8.46
C VAL A 13 -19.07 -6.90 -7.17
N LYS A 14 -19.04 -7.85 -6.21
CA LYS A 14 -19.67 -7.67 -4.90
C LYS A 14 -19.03 -6.51 -4.12
N MET A 15 -17.70 -6.38 -4.19
CA MET A 15 -16.97 -5.26 -3.57
C MET A 15 -17.34 -3.93 -4.24
N GLY A 16 -17.44 -3.89 -5.57
CA GLY A 16 -17.91 -2.72 -6.30
C GLY A 16 -19.34 -2.30 -5.92
N ILE A 17 -20.24 -3.26 -5.74
CA ILE A 17 -21.61 -2.99 -5.23
C ILE A 17 -21.55 -2.44 -3.80
N GLY A 18 -20.76 -3.07 -2.91
CA GLY A 18 -20.57 -2.60 -1.54
C GLY A 18 -20.05 -1.16 -1.50
N PHE A 19 -19.06 -0.85 -2.36
CA PHE A 19 -18.53 0.51 -2.54
C PHE A 19 -19.62 1.52 -2.91
N VAL A 20 -20.39 1.24 -3.95
CA VAL A 20 -21.45 2.15 -4.43
C VAL A 20 -22.55 2.33 -3.37
N VAL A 21 -22.99 1.24 -2.73
CA VAL A 21 -24.02 1.28 -1.69
C VAL A 21 -23.55 2.10 -0.48
N GLY A 22 -22.30 1.88 -0.02
CA GLY A 22 -21.73 2.64 1.08
C GLY A 22 -21.59 4.13 0.75
N LEU A 23 -21.02 4.44 -0.42
CA LEU A 23 -20.81 5.82 -0.88
C LEU A 23 -22.15 6.58 -1.01
N VAL A 24 -23.12 6.01 -1.72
CA VAL A 24 -24.44 6.64 -1.91
C VAL A 24 -25.17 6.79 -0.60
N GLY A 25 -25.14 5.77 0.28
CA GLY A 25 -25.74 5.82 1.61
C GLY A 25 -25.12 6.90 2.50
N GLY A 26 -23.80 6.99 2.53
CA GLY A 26 -23.09 8.01 3.29
C GLY A 26 -23.34 9.43 2.78
N LEU A 27 -23.28 9.64 1.45
CA LEU A 27 -23.61 10.95 0.85
C LEU A 27 -25.07 11.34 1.07
N PHE A 28 -26.01 10.39 1.00
CA PHE A 28 -27.41 10.65 1.31
C PHE A 28 -27.59 11.15 2.74
N VAL A 29 -26.95 10.50 3.69
CA VAL A 29 -26.98 10.91 5.10
C VAL A 29 -26.33 12.29 5.28
N TYR A 30 -25.15 12.50 4.70
CA TYR A 30 -24.46 13.79 4.74
C TYR A 30 -25.34 14.95 4.20
N THR A 31 -26.06 14.73 3.10
CA THR A 31 -26.88 15.79 2.48
C THR A 31 -28.22 16.01 3.16
N THR A 32 -28.81 14.97 3.76
CA THR A 32 -30.15 15.05 4.34
C THR A 32 -30.17 15.27 5.84
N GLN A 33 -29.14 14.74 6.55
CA GLN A 33 -29.07 14.73 8.02
C GLN A 33 -27.64 14.86 8.53
N PRO A 34 -26.88 15.92 8.17
CA PRO A 34 -25.45 16.01 8.46
C PRO A 34 -25.09 15.96 9.96
N ASP A 35 -25.96 16.53 10.83
CA ASP A 35 -25.70 16.64 12.27
C ASP A 35 -26.61 15.73 13.13
N ALA A 36 -27.19 14.69 12.54
CA ALA A 36 -28.10 13.84 13.27
C ALA A 36 -27.34 12.91 14.24
N PRO A 37 -27.64 12.93 15.57
CA PRO A 37 -26.88 12.14 16.57
C PRO A 37 -26.91 10.62 16.33
N TRP A 38 -27.94 10.13 15.62
CA TRP A 38 -28.02 8.71 15.28
C TRP A 38 -26.96 8.28 14.25
N VAL A 39 -26.48 9.21 13.40
CA VAL A 39 -25.47 8.91 12.36
C VAL A 39 -24.14 8.56 13.03
N GLU A 40 -23.71 9.40 13.96
CA GLU A 40 -22.50 9.13 14.75
C GLU A 40 -22.63 7.83 15.55
N SER A 41 -23.78 7.62 16.20
CA SER A 41 -24.06 6.37 16.90
C SER A 41 -24.03 5.16 15.97
N PHE A 42 -24.61 5.26 14.76
CA PHE A 42 -24.59 4.19 13.77
C PHE A 42 -23.18 3.91 13.27
N MET A 43 -22.37 4.94 13.04
CA MET A 43 -20.96 4.75 12.66
C MET A 43 -20.18 4.06 13.78
N ASN A 44 -20.25 4.57 15.00
CA ASN A 44 -19.46 4.06 16.12
C ASN A 44 -19.88 2.65 16.58
N TRP A 45 -21.17 2.31 16.48
CA TRP A 45 -21.67 1.02 16.98
C TRP A 45 -21.88 -0.04 15.90
N VAL A 46 -21.95 0.33 14.63
CA VAL A 46 -22.26 -0.62 13.54
C VAL A 46 -21.16 -0.64 12.48
N THR A 47 -20.99 0.46 11.74
CA THR A 47 -20.13 0.42 10.54
C THR A 47 -18.64 0.40 10.89
N GLU A 48 -18.21 1.18 11.87
CA GLU A 48 -16.81 1.17 12.34
C GLU A 48 -16.41 -0.21 12.91
N PRO A 49 -17.15 -0.83 13.86
CA PRO A 49 -16.81 -2.15 14.37
C PRO A 49 -16.76 -3.23 13.28
N ILE A 50 -17.68 -3.23 12.32
CA ILE A 50 -17.67 -4.21 11.20
C ILE A 50 -16.42 -4.05 10.36
N GLY A 51 -16.07 -2.81 9.98
CA GLY A 51 -14.85 -2.50 9.25
C GLY A 51 -13.60 -2.91 10.04
N GLN A 52 -13.54 -2.57 11.33
CA GLN A 52 -12.42 -2.89 12.23
C GLN A 52 -12.23 -4.41 12.41
N VAL A 53 -13.32 -5.17 12.60
CA VAL A 53 -13.25 -6.63 12.69
C VAL A 53 -12.64 -7.23 11.42
N PHE A 54 -13.07 -6.77 10.25
CA PHE A 54 -12.52 -7.24 8.98
C PHE A 54 -11.00 -6.94 8.88
N LEU A 55 -10.58 -5.71 9.19
CA LEU A 55 -9.16 -5.33 9.16
C LEU A 55 -8.34 -6.11 10.18
N ARG A 56 -8.82 -6.27 11.41
CA ARG A 56 -8.12 -7.05 12.45
C ARG A 56 -7.94 -8.51 12.07
N LEU A 57 -8.95 -9.12 11.45
CA LEU A 57 -8.86 -10.50 10.93
C LEU A 57 -7.81 -10.62 9.82
N LEU A 58 -7.69 -9.62 8.93
CA LEU A 58 -6.65 -9.58 7.92
C LEU A 58 -5.26 -9.38 8.56
N PHE A 59 -5.10 -8.34 9.39
CA PHE A 59 -3.81 -8.02 10.00
C PHE A 59 -3.26 -9.13 10.89
N MET A 60 -4.10 -9.90 11.56
CA MET A 60 -3.72 -11.08 12.32
C MET A 60 -3.00 -12.12 11.45
N LEU A 61 -3.35 -12.20 10.17
CA LEU A 61 -2.81 -13.19 9.22
C LEU A 61 -1.65 -12.65 8.38
N VAL A 62 -1.37 -11.34 8.44
CA VAL A 62 -0.32 -10.70 7.62
C VAL A 62 1.07 -11.24 7.94
N ILE A 63 1.46 -11.26 9.22
CA ILE A 63 2.80 -11.70 9.63
C ILE A 63 3.07 -13.17 9.28
N PRO A 64 2.20 -14.13 9.61
CA PRO A 64 2.36 -15.52 9.18
C PRO A 64 2.46 -15.67 7.67
N LEU A 65 1.65 -14.90 6.92
CA LEU A 65 1.67 -14.93 5.47
C LEU A 65 2.99 -14.42 4.90
N LEU A 66 3.40 -13.19 5.30
CA LEU A 66 4.63 -12.55 4.81
C LEU A 66 5.85 -13.42 5.09
N PHE A 67 5.94 -13.92 6.31
CA PHE A 67 7.04 -14.76 6.73
C PHE A 67 7.10 -16.07 5.92
N SER A 68 6.00 -16.83 5.87
CA SER A 68 5.97 -18.08 5.13
C SER A 68 6.13 -17.89 3.62
N ALA A 69 5.47 -16.88 3.03
CA ALA A 69 5.58 -16.58 1.61
C ALA A 69 7.02 -16.27 1.19
N LEU A 70 7.72 -15.46 1.99
CA LEU A 70 9.10 -15.06 1.69
C LEU A 70 10.07 -16.22 1.89
N VAL A 71 9.96 -16.97 2.99
CA VAL A 71 10.79 -18.17 3.24
C VAL A 71 10.61 -19.19 2.12
N VAL A 72 9.37 -19.51 1.75
CA VAL A 72 9.07 -20.47 0.66
C VAL A 72 9.56 -19.92 -0.68
N GLY A 73 9.26 -18.65 -1.00
CA GLY A 73 9.69 -18.03 -2.24
C GLY A 73 11.20 -18.05 -2.44
N ILE A 74 11.99 -17.88 -1.37
CA ILE A 74 13.46 -17.96 -1.42
C ILE A 74 13.94 -19.41 -1.55
N SER A 75 13.39 -20.32 -0.76
CA SER A 75 13.80 -21.73 -0.79
C SER A 75 13.46 -22.41 -2.12
N GLU A 76 12.37 -22.02 -2.78
CA GLU A 76 11.98 -22.51 -4.11
C GLU A 76 12.86 -21.96 -5.25
N MET A 77 13.69 -20.93 -5.02
CA MET A 77 14.60 -20.40 -6.06
C MET A 77 15.71 -21.38 -6.46
N GLY A 78 15.94 -22.40 -5.66
CA GLY A 78 16.87 -23.50 -5.92
C GLY A 78 18.35 -23.12 -5.90
N GLU A 79 18.72 -21.91 -6.36
CA GLU A 79 20.08 -21.41 -6.41
C GLU A 79 20.19 -19.95 -5.94
N ILE A 80 21.27 -19.63 -5.21
CA ILE A 80 21.60 -18.24 -4.80
C ILE A 80 21.71 -17.29 -5.99
N ARG A 81 22.14 -17.78 -7.16
CA ARG A 81 22.22 -16.96 -8.37
C ARG A 81 20.85 -16.46 -8.82
N SER A 82 19.81 -17.30 -8.72
CA SER A 82 18.43 -16.92 -9.03
C SER A 82 17.92 -15.88 -8.05
N LEU A 83 18.12 -16.08 -6.75
CA LEU A 83 17.79 -15.12 -5.71
C LEU A 83 18.47 -13.77 -5.90
N LYS A 84 19.79 -13.78 -6.16
CA LYS A 84 20.55 -12.54 -6.43
C LYS A 84 20.01 -11.82 -7.66
N ARG A 85 19.70 -12.54 -8.74
CA ARG A 85 19.18 -11.96 -9.98
C ARG A 85 17.81 -11.33 -9.80
N VAL A 86 16.86 -12.06 -9.22
CA VAL A 86 15.49 -11.57 -8.97
C VAL A 86 15.53 -10.44 -7.95
N GLY A 87 16.25 -10.59 -6.84
CA GLY A 87 16.38 -9.56 -5.81
C GLY A 87 16.98 -8.25 -6.34
N LEU A 88 18.08 -8.33 -7.11
CA LEU A 88 18.70 -7.14 -7.69
C LEU A 88 17.79 -6.45 -8.72
N ARG A 89 17.07 -7.24 -9.54
CA ARG A 89 16.10 -6.70 -10.50
C ARG A 89 14.91 -6.03 -9.79
N THR A 90 14.42 -6.64 -8.70
CA THR A 90 13.36 -6.06 -7.88
C THR A 90 13.80 -4.74 -7.28
N LEU A 91 14.98 -4.69 -6.67
CA LEU A 91 15.53 -3.47 -6.09
C LEU A 91 15.73 -2.39 -7.15
N ALA A 92 16.36 -2.72 -8.27
CA ALA A 92 16.57 -1.78 -9.38
C ALA A 92 15.24 -1.26 -9.93
N TYR A 93 14.24 -2.13 -10.12
CA TYR A 93 12.90 -1.75 -10.55
C TYR A 93 12.28 -0.77 -9.54
N THR A 94 12.27 -1.12 -8.26
CA THR A 94 11.69 -0.27 -7.19
C THR A 94 12.34 1.12 -7.19
N VAL A 95 13.67 1.19 -7.16
CA VAL A 95 14.39 2.48 -7.13
C VAL A 95 14.09 3.32 -8.37
N ILE A 96 14.17 2.73 -9.57
CA ILE A 96 13.93 3.45 -10.82
C ILE A 96 12.48 3.93 -10.92
N VAL A 97 11.51 3.06 -10.66
CA VAL A 97 10.10 3.38 -10.81
C VAL A 97 9.63 4.36 -9.72
N SER A 98 10.12 4.22 -8.47
CA SER A 98 9.86 5.20 -7.42
C SER A 98 10.48 6.57 -7.75
N SER A 99 11.69 6.59 -8.32
CA SER A 99 12.33 7.85 -8.74
C SER A 99 11.52 8.55 -9.84
N ILE A 100 11.03 7.81 -10.83
CA ILE A 100 10.16 8.34 -11.88
C ILE A 100 8.84 8.87 -11.26
N ALA A 101 8.24 8.09 -10.37
CA ALA A 101 6.98 8.43 -9.72
C ALA A 101 7.10 9.75 -8.93
N VAL A 102 8.11 9.86 -8.07
CA VAL A 102 8.33 11.07 -7.26
C VAL A 102 8.71 12.26 -8.15
N ALA A 103 9.55 12.07 -9.16
CA ALA A 103 9.90 13.14 -10.11
C ALA A 103 8.65 13.69 -10.83
N VAL A 104 7.76 12.81 -11.31
CA VAL A 104 6.49 13.21 -11.93
C VAL A 104 5.64 14.01 -10.94
N SER A 105 5.52 13.56 -9.69
CA SER A 105 4.74 14.24 -8.66
C SER A 105 5.30 15.64 -8.32
N LEU A 106 6.63 15.77 -8.18
CA LEU A 106 7.28 17.05 -7.90
C LEU A 106 7.15 18.04 -9.08
N ILE A 107 7.30 17.54 -10.32
CA ILE A 107 7.08 18.39 -11.50
C ILE A 107 5.65 18.93 -11.52
N LEU A 108 4.66 18.09 -11.28
CA LEU A 108 3.25 18.49 -11.31
C LEU A 108 2.89 19.48 -10.20
N VAL A 109 3.33 19.25 -8.97
CA VAL A 109 3.02 20.14 -7.86
C VAL A 109 3.69 21.50 -8.00
N ASN A 110 4.91 21.57 -8.57
CA ASN A 110 5.58 22.83 -8.87
C ASN A 110 4.97 23.56 -10.07
N LEU A 111 4.47 22.83 -11.07
CA LEU A 111 3.84 23.43 -12.24
C LEU A 111 2.43 23.98 -11.93
N LEU A 112 1.64 23.21 -11.17
CA LEU A 112 0.24 23.54 -10.87
C LEU A 112 0.07 24.38 -9.61
N GLN A 113 1.05 24.42 -8.74
CA GLN A 113 1.13 25.23 -7.52
C GLN A 113 -0.18 25.25 -6.69
N PRO A 114 -0.71 24.07 -6.27
CA PRO A 114 -2.02 23.99 -5.61
C PRO A 114 -2.11 24.70 -4.25
N GLY A 115 -0.98 25.02 -3.63
CA GLY A 115 -0.89 25.73 -2.36
C GLY A 115 -0.63 27.24 -2.49
N ALA A 116 -0.42 27.74 -3.71
CA ALA A 116 -0.07 29.15 -3.91
C ALA A 116 -1.28 30.10 -3.71
N GLY A 117 -1.02 31.28 -3.15
CA GLY A 117 -2.03 32.33 -3.02
C GLY A 117 -2.95 32.23 -1.81
N VAL A 118 -2.66 31.37 -0.85
CA VAL A 118 -3.39 31.29 0.41
C VAL A 118 -2.92 32.39 1.36
N ASP A 119 -3.88 33.12 1.95
CA ASP A 119 -3.57 34.15 2.95
C ASP A 119 -3.00 33.51 4.22
N ARG A 120 -1.90 34.09 4.74
CA ARG A 120 -1.21 33.57 5.94
C ARG A 120 -2.08 33.54 7.20
N GLU A 121 -3.03 34.48 7.33
CA GLU A 121 -3.98 34.49 8.46
C GLU A 121 -4.96 33.30 8.36
N VAL A 122 -5.42 32.99 7.15
CA VAL A 122 -6.27 31.81 6.89
C VAL A 122 -5.49 30.52 7.13
N ALA A 123 -4.23 30.46 6.71
CA ALA A 123 -3.38 29.30 6.97
C ALA A 123 -3.18 29.04 8.47
N ALA A 124 -2.93 30.10 9.25
CA ALA A 124 -2.74 30.00 10.70
C ALA A 124 -4.03 29.61 11.45
N SER A 125 -5.19 30.15 11.04
CA SER A 125 -6.50 29.80 11.66
C SER A 125 -6.87 28.33 11.40
N LEU A 126 -6.68 27.83 10.17
CA LEU A 126 -6.94 26.44 9.82
C LEU A 126 -6.02 25.46 10.58
N LEU A 127 -4.77 25.85 10.81
CA LEU A 127 -3.84 25.05 11.61
C LEU A 127 -4.30 24.95 13.07
N ALA A 128 -4.71 26.08 13.67
CA ALA A 128 -5.18 26.12 15.05
C ALA A 128 -6.45 25.28 15.28
N GLU A 129 -7.37 25.25 14.30
CA GLU A 129 -8.62 24.47 14.36
C GLU A 129 -8.38 22.95 14.22
N SER A 130 -7.32 22.55 13.50
CA SER A 130 -7.05 21.15 13.12
C SER A 130 -6.01 20.44 14.00
N SER A 131 -5.44 21.10 15.02
CA SER A 131 -4.22 20.65 15.72
C SER A 131 -4.34 19.40 16.61
N GLY A 132 -5.53 19.00 17.04
CA GLY A 132 -5.69 17.92 18.02
C GLY A 132 -5.18 16.55 17.56
N ARG A 133 -5.56 16.11 16.35
CA ARG A 133 -5.16 14.80 15.79
C ARG A 133 -3.73 14.79 15.24
N ALA A 134 -3.21 15.94 14.87
CA ALA A 134 -1.84 16.09 14.39
C ALA A 134 -0.80 15.84 15.49
N GLY A 135 -1.12 16.14 16.76
CA GLY A 135 -0.23 15.91 17.89
C GLY A 135 0.20 14.44 18.07
N GLU A 136 -0.74 13.50 17.89
CA GLU A 136 -0.44 12.06 17.96
C GLU A 136 0.49 11.61 16.82
N ILE A 137 0.29 12.15 15.61
CA ILE A 137 1.12 11.84 14.42
C ILE A 137 2.53 12.38 14.61
N VAL A 138 2.66 13.60 15.15
CA VAL A 138 3.96 14.23 15.42
C VAL A 138 4.74 13.45 16.48
N GLN A 139 4.09 12.98 17.55
CA GLN A 139 4.72 12.10 18.55
C GLN A 139 5.22 10.80 17.89
N THR A 140 4.40 10.15 17.09
CA THR A 140 4.79 8.92 16.37
C THR A 140 5.95 9.18 15.40
N SER A 141 6.01 10.35 14.77
CA SER A 141 7.12 10.72 13.87
C SER A 141 8.43 10.96 14.61
N ALA A 142 8.38 11.51 15.83
CA ALA A 142 9.56 11.75 16.65
C ALA A 142 10.18 10.45 17.20
N GLU A 143 9.39 9.40 17.34
CA GLU A 143 9.84 8.06 17.79
C GLU A 143 10.41 7.22 16.64
N GLN A 144 10.26 7.63 15.38
CA GLN A 144 10.81 6.89 14.27
C GLN A 144 12.33 7.01 14.21
N PRO A 145 13.06 5.89 14.07
CA PRO A 145 14.50 5.92 13.91
C PRO A 145 14.88 6.66 12.62
N THR A 146 15.88 7.52 12.71
CA THR A 146 16.35 8.35 11.59
C THR A 146 17.79 8.01 11.21
N GLY A 147 18.14 8.26 9.95
CA GLY A 147 19.51 8.07 9.48
C GLY A 147 19.97 6.60 9.51
N ILE A 148 21.17 6.34 10.05
CA ILE A 148 21.78 5.00 10.13
C ILE A 148 20.98 4.07 11.05
N ASP A 149 20.39 4.60 12.11
CA ASP A 149 19.61 3.80 13.07
C ASP A 149 18.39 3.17 12.42
N ALA A 150 17.78 3.83 11.44
CA ALA A 150 16.67 3.25 10.67
C ALA A 150 17.09 1.97 9.93
N PHE A 151 18.32 1.95 9.35
CA PHE A 151 18.87 0.75 8.69
C PHE A 151 19.28 -0.32 9.68
N VAL A 152 19.86 0.05 10.82
CA VAL A 152 20.27 -0.90 11.86
C VAL A 152 19.04 -1.58 12.47
N ASN A 153 17.96 -0.84 12.70
CA ASN A 153 16.71 -1.36 13.29
C ASN A 153 15.91 -2.26 12.33
N ILE A 154 16.28 -2.35 11.05
CA ILE A 154 15.76 -3.39 10.15
C ILE A 154 16.17 -4.78 10.65
N ILE A 155 17.35 -4.89 11.30
CA ILE A 155 17.83 -6.15 11.87
C ILE A 155 17.25 -6.31 13.28
N PRO A 156 16.32 -7.25 13.51
CA PRO A 156 15.68 -7.38 14.82
C PRO A 156 16.63 -7.95 15.86
N ASN A 157 16.61 -7.38 17.06
CA ASN A 157 17.30 -7.95 18.23
C ASN A 157 16.60 -9.20 18.75
N ASN A 158 15.27 -9.25 18.62
CA ASN A 158 14.45 -10.37 19.06
C ASN A 158 13.32 -10.60 18.02
N LEU A 159 13.29 -11.80 17.47
CA LEU A 159 12.29 -12.17 16.49
C LEU A 159 10.86 -12.15 17.04
N VAL A 160 10.68 -12.64 18.28
CA VAL A 160 9.36 -12.78 18.88
C VAL A 160 8.70 -11.42 19.08
N ASP A 161 9.48 -10.43 19.49
CA ASP A 161 8.99 -9.06 19.71
C ASP A 161 8.51 -8.43 18.40
N VAL A 162 9.28 -8.56 17.31
CA VAL A 162 8.90 -7.97 16.02
C VAL A 162 7.74 -8.72 15.35
N MET A 163 7.61 -10.03 15.56
CA MET A 163 6.46 -10.81 15.09
C MET A 163 5.17 -10.46 15.84
N GLY A 164 5.26 -9.85 17.03
CA GLY A 164 4.12 -9.36 17.79
C GLY A 164 3.62 -7.97 17.35
N SER A 165 4.29 -7.31 16.39
CA SER A 165 3.98 -5.94 15.99
C SER A 165 3.84 -5.77 14.48
N ASN A 166 2.67 -5.30 14.04
CA ASN A 166 2.45 -4.97 12.63
C ASN A 166 3.23 -3.73 12.15
N SER A 167 3.82 -2.95 13.05
CA SER A 167 4.72 -1.84 12.70
C SER A 167 6.14 -2.32 12.37
N ALA A 168 6.54 -3.51 12.82
CA ALA A 168 7.86 -4.09 12.61
C ALA A 168 7.96 -5.04 11.40
N ILE A 169 7.05 -4.92 10.42
CA ILE A 169 6.95 -5.83 9.27
C ILE A 169 8.28 -5.91 8.49
N LEU A 170 9.00 -4.80 8.33
CA LEU A 170 10.28 -4.77 7.63
C LEU A 170 11.33 -5.65 8.32
N SER A 171 11.37 -5.65 9.65
CA SER A 171 12.25 -6.51 10.44
C SER A 171 11.87 -7.99 10.35
N VAL A 172 10.56 -8.30 10.33
CA VAL A 172 10.05 -9.66 10.07
C VAL A 172 10.49 -10.14 8.69
N MET A 173 10.39 -9.28 7.66
CA MET A 173 10.81 -9.60 6.29
C MET A 173 12.33 -9.81 6.19
N PHE A 174 13.13 -8.97 6.86
CA PHE A 174 14.58 -9.17 6.93
C PHE A 174 14.92 -10.54 7.51
N PHE A 175 14.31 -10.90 8.64
CA PHE A 175 14.52 -12.21 9.23
C PHE A 175 14.02 -13.34 8.33
N ALA A 176 12.86 -13.21 7.68
CA ALA A 176 12.34 -14.21 6.76
C ALA A 176 13.27 -14.43 5.56
N LEU A 177 13.86 -13.34 5.02
CA LEU A 177 14.85 -13.40 3.95
C LEU A 177 16.13 -14.13 4.43
N PHE A 178 16.64 -13.74 5.59
CA PHE A 178 17.83 -14.35 6.16
C PHE A 178 17.62 -15.84 6.48
N PHE A 179 16.48 -16.19 7.06
CA PHE A 179 16.08 -17.56 7.35
C PHE A 179 15.87 -18.39 6.07
N GLY A 180 15.21 -17.83 5.05
CA GLY A 180 15.02 -18.47 3.74
C GLY A 180 16.36 -18.77 3.04
N ILE A 181 17.34 -17.85 3.12
CA ILE A 181 18.71 -18.09 2.62
C ILE A 181 19.36 -19.22 3.42
N GLY A 182 19.25 -19.21 4.76
CA GLY A 182 19.75 -20.31 5.59
C GLY A 182 19.16 -21.66 5.21
N LEU A 183 17.85 -21.70 4.96
CA LEU A 183 17.15 -22.91 4.52
C LEU A 183 17.59 -23.37 3.13
N LEU A 184 17.76 -22.44 2.19
CA LEU A 184 18.28 -22.71 0.83
C LEU A 184 19.71 -23.29 0.86
N LEU A 185 20.55 -22.85 1.80
CA LEU A 185 21.92 -23.33 1.97
C LEU A 185 22.02 -24.65 2.73
N THR A 186 20.95 -25.10 3.40
CA THR A 186 20.95 -26.29 4.25
C THR A 186 20.30 -27.46 3.53
N ASP A 187 21.10 -28.26 2.80
CA ASP A 187 20.58 -29.45 2.10
C ASP A 187 20.60 -30.69 3.01
N THR A 188 19.64 -30.74 3.93
CA THR A 188 19.43 -31.91 4.80
C THR A 188 17.99 -32.39 4.74
N PRO A 189 17.71 -33.69 5.05
CA PRO A 189 16.33 -34.19 5.12
C PRO A 189 15.45 -33.37 6.08
N ASN A 190 15.97 -32.93 7.22
CA ASN A 190 15.26 -32.12 8.19
C ASN A 190 14.95 -30.72 7.68
N ALA A 191 15.85 -30.09 6.92
CA ALA A 191 15.60 -28.79 6.29
C ALA A 191 14.45 -28.88 5.27
N ARG A 192 14.38 -29.97 4.50
CA ARG A 192 13.25 -30.21 3.57
C ARG A 192 11.92 -30.44 4.28
N VAL A 193 11.91 -31.10 5.46
CA VAL A 193 10.71 -31.21 6.28
C VAL A 193 10.26 -29.84 6.79
N LEU A 194 11.20 -29.02 7.25
CA LEU A 194 10.92 -27.66 7.72
C LEU A 194 10.39 -26.78 6.58
N GLN A 195 10.95 -26.86 5.39
CA GLN A 195 10.44 -26.15 4.21
C GLN A 195 8.98 -26.52 3.92
N ARG A 196 8.64 -27.80 3.90
CA ARG A 196 7.25 -28.26 3.75
C ARG A 196 6.34 -27.78 4.88
N GLY A 197 6.88 -27.62 6.09
CA GLY A 197 6.16 -27.03 7.21
C GLY A 197 5.76 -25.56 6.93
N PHE A 198 6.66 -24.78 6.32
CA PHE A 198 6.37 -23.40 5.93
C PHE A 198 5.43 -23.31 4.71
N GLU A 199 5.54 -24.25 3.74
CA GLU A 199 4.54 -24.37 2.67
C GLU A 199 3.14 -24.64 3.24
N GLY A 200 3.03 -25.57 4.19
CA GLY A 200 1.79 -25.84 4.89
C GLY A 200 1.26 -24.65 5.69
N LEU A 201 2.14 -23.89 6.36
CA LEU A 201 1.76 -22.65 7.05
C LEU A 201 1.22 -21.60 6.06
N PHE A 202 1.88 -21.43 4.91
CA PHE A 202 1.43 -20.54 3.84
C PHE A 202 0.05 -20.94 3.34
N ASP A 203 -0.16 -22.23 3.01
CA ASP A 203 -1.43 -22.73 2.47
C ASP A 203 -2.58 -22.56 3.46
N VAL A 204 -2.36 -22.87 4.74
CA VAL A 204 -3.37 -22.68 5.81
C VAL A 204 -3.70 -21.21 5.97
N THR A 205 -2.68 -20.34 6.02
CA THR A 205 -2.86 -18.89 6.16
C THR A 205 -3.62 -18.33 4.97
N MET A 206 -3.27 -18.71 3.73
CA MET A 206 -4.00 -18.33 2.52
C MET A 206 -5.46 -18.78 2.58
N ARG A 207 -5.73 -20.01 3.08
CA ARG A 207 -7.10 -20.51 3.22
C ARG A 207 -7.93 -19.69 4.21
N LEU A 208 -7.34 -19.32 5.35
CA LEU A 208 -7.98 -18.44 6.34
C LEU A 208 -8.28 -17.08 5.75
N ILE A 209 -7.35 -16.49 5.02
CA ILE A 209 -7.53 -15.21 4.35
C ILE A 209 -8.65 -15.27 3.32
N LEU A 210 -8.75 -16.33 2.51
CA LEU A 210 -9.86 -16.51 1.56
C LEU A 210 -11.24 -16.60 2.25
N ILE A 211 -11.30 -17.04 3.51
CA ILE A 211 -12.52 -16.99 4.32
C ILE A 211 -12.82 -15.55 4.74
N VAL A 212 -11.82 -14.82 5.24
CA VAL A 212 -11.96 -13.44 5.69
C VAL A 212 -12.34 -12.50 4.53
N ILE A 213 -11.74 -12.67 3.36
CA ILE A 213 -12.03 -11.86 2.15
C ILE A 213 -13.51 -11.92 1.74
N ARG A 214 -14.25 -12.97 2.09
CA ARG A 214 -15.69 -13.01 1.82
C ARG A 214 -16.49 -11.94 2.56
N LEU A 215 -15.95 -11.39 3.64
CA LEU A 215 -16.52 -10.27 4.38
C LEU A 215 -16.20 -8.90 3.75
N ALA A 216 -15.23 -8.84 2.83
CA ALA A 216 -14.77 -7.60 2.20
C ALA A 216 -15.89 -6.73 1.62
N PRO A 217 -16.90 -7.25 0.88
CA PRO A 217 -17.97 -6.40 0.34
C PRO A 217 -18.73 -5.61 1.41
N ILE A 218 -18.95 -6.20 2.57
CA ILE A 218 -19.65 -5.55 3.70
C ILE A 218 -18.74 -4.52 4.35
N ALA A 219 -17.48 -4.88 4.60
CA ALA A 219 -16.49 -3.96 5.17
C ALA A 219 -16.27 -2.73 4.27
N VAL A 220 -16.19 -2.95 2.95
CA VAL A 220 -16.08 -1.88 1.94
C VAL A 220 -17.28 -0.93 2.02
N ALA A 221 -18.48 -1.48 2.10
CA ALA A 221 -19.71 -0.65 2.24
C ALA A 221 -19.64 0.20 3.52
N CYS A 222 -19.21 -0.37 4.64
CA CYS A 222 -19.07 0.35 5.90
C CYS A 222 -18.01 1.47 5.81
N PHE A 223 -16.82 1.18 5.24
CA PHE A 223 -15.78 2.19 5.08
C PHE A 223 -16.21 3.34 4.18
N MET A 224 -16.86 3.03 3.05
CA MET A 224 -17.36 4.05 2.14
C MET A 224 -18.49 4.88 2.74
N PHE A 225 -19.38 4.24 3.52
CA PHE A 225 -20.42 4.95 4.24
C PHE A 225 -19.81 5.94 5.25
N ASN A 226 -18.86 5.48 6.08
CA ASN A 226 -18.22 6.35 7.08
C ASN A 226 -17.50 7.52 6.41
N LEU A 227 -16.72 7.24 5.35
CA LEU A 227 -16.01 8.27 4.60
C LEU A 227 -16.96 9.33 4.05
N ALA A 228 -18.02 8.90 3.37
CA ALA A 228 -18.98 9.79 2.73
C ALA A 228 -19.85 10.55 3.72
N ALA A 229 -20.25 9.91 4.83
CA ALA A 229 -21.05 10.53 5.88
C ALA A 229 -20.28 11.57 6.69
N LEU A 230 -18.96 11.36 6.91
CA LEU A 230 -18.14 12.30 7.68
C LEU A 230 -17.67 13.49 6.87
N PHE A 231 -17.19 13.25 5.66
CA PHE A 231 -16.46 14.27 4.91
C PHE A 231 -17.29 14.92 3.80
N GLY A 232 -18.30 14.25 3.26
CA GLY A 232 -19.11 14.76 2.18
C GLY A 232 -18.31 15.37 1.03
N TRP A 233 -18.88 16.37 0.37
CA TRP A 233 -18.22 17.08 -0.74
C TRP A 233 -17.46 18.33 -0.32
N ASP A 234 -17.78 18.95 0.84
CA ASP A 234 -17.29 20.28 1.19
C ASP A 234 -15.78 20.31 1.40
N LEU A 235 -15.24 19.31 2.07
CA LEU A 235 -13.80 19.18 2.30
C LEU A 235 -13.04 18.93 0.98
N LEU A 236 -13.61 18.06 0.12
CA LEU A 236 -13.02 17.79 -1.20
C LEU A 236 -13.00 19.04 -2.07
N ILE A 237 -14.02 19.90 -1.98
CA ILE A 237 -14.08 21.16 -2.70
C ILE A 237 -12.99 22.13 -2.21
N ARG A 238 -12.81 22.28 -0.89
CA ARG A 238 -11.82 23.19 -0.29
C ARG A 238 -10.37 22.80 -0.63
N LEU A 239 -10.07 21.51 -0.67
CA LEU A 239 -8.74 20.98 -1.01
C LEU A 239 -8.67 20.43 -2.45
N SER A 240 -9.61 20.81 -3.31
CA SER A 240 -9.77 20.22 -4.64
C SER A 240 -8.52 20.34 -5.52
N ALA A 241 -7.82 21.47 -5.46
CA ALA A 241 -6.59 21.68 -6.22
C ALA A 241 -5.49 20.71 -5.78
N TYR A 242 -5.27 20.55 -4.48
CA TYR A 242 -4.32 19.60 -3.93
C TYR A 242 -4.68 18.14 -4.27
N VAL A 243 -5.94 17.75 -3.99
CA VAL A 243 -6.47 16.42 -4.33
C VAL A 243 -6.33 16.15 -5.83
N GLY A 244 -6.65 17.16 -6.67
CA GLY A 244 -6.53 17.07 -8.13
C GLY A 244 -5.10 16.80 -8.59
N VAL A 245 -4.10 17.47 -7.99
CA VAL A 245 -2.68 17.24 -8.31
C VAL A 245 -2.23 15.85 -7.91
N VAL A 246 -2.61 15.38 -6.70
CA VAL A 246 -2.30 14.02 -6.26
C VAL A 246 -2.91 12.98 -7.19
N LEU A 247 -4.21 13.11 -7.52
CA LEU A 247 -4.91 12.18 -8.41
C LEU A 247 -4.34 12.20 -9.83
N LEU A 248 -3.94 13.38 -10.33
CA LEU A 248 -3.30 13.51 -11.64
C LEU A 248 -1.94 12.80 -11.66
N ALA A 249 -1.13 12.99 -10.62
CA ALA A 249 0.17 12.33 -10.50
C ALA A 249 0.00 10.81 -10.45
N LEU A 250 -0.88 10.30 -9.57
CA LEU A 250 -1.21 8.87 -9.49
C LEU A 250 -1.77 8.35 -10.82
N GLY A 251 -2.61 9.13 -11.50
CA GLY A 251 -3.17 8.80 -12.80
C GLY A 251 -2.12 8.66 -13.89
N ILE A 252 -1.14 9.56 -13.95
CA ILE A 252 -0.01 9.45 -14.89
C ILE A 252 0.80 8.18 -14.63
N GLN A 253 1.11 7.92 -13.37
CA GLN A 253 1.83 6.69 -13.01
C GLN A 253 1.06 5.44 -13.39
N MET A 254 -0.24 5.39 -13.09
CA MET A 254 -1.13 4.24 -13.34
C MET A 254 -1.40 4.02 -14.85
N PHE A 255 -1.70 5.08 -15.59
CA PHE A 255 -2.22 4.96 -16.97
C PHE A 255 -1.22 5.33 -18.04
N VAL A 256 -0.02 5.83 -17.68
CA VAL A 256 1.06 6.10 -18.64
C VAL A 256 2.29 5.28 -18.31
N VAL A 257 2.85 5.42 -17.11
CA VAL A 257 4.13 4.78 -16.76
C VAL A 257 3.98 3.25 -16.68
N PHE A 258 3.01 2.74 -15.93
CA PHE A 258 2.80 1.29 -15.82
C PHE A 258 2.45 0.62 -17.15
N PRO A 259 1.56 1.16 -18.02
CA PRO A 259 1.35 0.65 -19.36
C PRO A 259 2.62 0.61 -20.22
N LEU A 260 3.46 1.64 -20.17
CA LEU A 260 4.74 1.63 -20.89
C LEU A 260 5.67 0.52 -20.39
N LEU A 261 5.78 0.33 -19.07
CA LEU A 261 6.57 -0.75 -18.48
C LEU A 261 6.03 -2.14 -18.88
N LEU A 262 4.71 -2.32 -18.88
CA LEU A 262 4.07 -3.56 -19.30
C LEU A 262 4.34 -3.89 -20.78
N LEU A 263 4.25 -2.90 -21.66
CA LEU A 263 4.48 -3.08 -23.11
C LEU A 263 5.95 -3.36 -23.40
N VAL A 264 6.86 -2.55 -22.83
CA VAL A 264 8.28 -2.59 -23.16
C VAL A 264 9.01 -3.73 -22.46
N LEU A 265 8.78 -3.91 -21.17
CA LEU A 265 9.49 -4.86 -20.32
C LEU A 265 8.66 -6.09 -19.94
N GLY A 266 7.39 -5.90 -19.62
CA GLY A 266 6.48 -6.96 -19.18
C GLY A 266 5.93 -7.84 -20.28
N LYS A 267 6.05 -7.42 -21.56
CA LYS A 267 5.53 -8.13 -22.74
C LYS A 267 4.05 -8.53 -22.60
N LYS A 268 3.26 -7.71 -21.92
CA LYS A 268 1.84 -7.94 -21.61
C LYS A 268 1.00 -6.75 -22.08
N SER A 269 -0.18 -7.02 -22.63
CA SER A 269 -1.15 -5.97 -22.96
C SER A 269 -1.64 -5.27 -21.69
N PRO A 270 -1.55 -3.93 -21.57
CA PRO A 270 -2.03 -3.20 -20.40
C PRO A 270 -3.53 -3.42 -20.14
N VAL A 271 -4.36 -3.44 -21.19
CA VAL A 271 -5.81 -3.66 -21.06
C VAL A 271 -6.12 -5.03 -20.45
N ALA A 272 -5.45 -6.08 -20.93
CA ALA A 272 -5.59 -7.42 -20.37
C ALA A 272 -5.11 -7.46 -18.91
N PHE A 273 -3.95 -6.85 -18.63
CA PHE A 273 -3.39 -6.80 -17.28
C PHE A 273 -4.32 -6.11 -16.29
N PHE A 274 -4.83 -4.92 -16.59
CA PHE A 274 -5.75 -4.21 -15.71
C PHE A 274 -7.07 -4.98 -15.49
N ARG A 275 -7.57 -5.68 -16.50
CA ARG A 275 -8.75 -6.53 -16.37
C ARG A 275 -8.50 -7.73 -15.45
N GLU A 276 -7.31 -8.35 -15.52
CA GLU A 276 -6.94 -9.48 -14.69
C GLU A 276 -6.67 -9.09 -13.25
N THR A 277 -6.21 -7.83 -12.99
CA THR A 277 -5.85 -7.31 -11.68
C THR A 277 -6.95 -6.56 -10.94
N GLN A 278 -8.17 -6.46 -11.49
CA GLN A 278 -9.28 -5.70 -10.91
C GLN A 278 -9.58 -6.08 -9.45
N GLU A 279 -9.52 -7.35 -9.12
CA GLU A 279 -9.81 -7.83 -7.78
C GLU A 279 -8.80 -7.31 -6.74
N ALA A 280 -7.51 -7.33 -7.08
CA ALA A 280 -6.46 -6.79 -6.22
C ALA A 280 -6.59 -5.26 -6.10
N SER A 281 -6.91 -4.57 -7.19
CA SER A 281 -7.11 -3.12 -7.20
C SER A 281 -8.27 -2.69 -6.30
N LEU A 282 -9.43 -3.37 -6.38
CA LEU A 282 -10.59 -3.09 -5.54
C LEU A 282 -10.33 -3.43 -4.07
N MET A 283 -9.60 -4.50 -3.79
CA MET A 283 -9.20 -4.86 -2.43
C MET A 283 -8.27 -3.81 -1.84
N ALA A 284 -7.26 -3.36 -2.59
CA ALA A 284 -6.34 -2.30 -2.18
C ALA A 284 -7.06 -0.99 -1.89
N PHE A 285 -7.94 -0.57 -2.80
CA PHE A 285 -8.74 0.63 -2.61
C PHE A 285 -9.59 0.56 -1.34
N SER A 286 -10.20 -0.57 -1.07
CA SER A 286 -11.11 -0.74 0.07
C SER A 286 -10.40 -0.79 1.41
N THR A 287 -9.27 -1.47 1.47
CA THR A 287 -8.51 -1.67 2.72
C THR A 287 -7.58 -0.50 3.03
N ALA A 288 -7.15 0.23 1.99
CA ALA A 288 -6.03 1.18 2.05
C ALA A 288 -4.77 0.53 2.71
N SER A 289 -4.52 -0.76 2.41
CA SER A 289 -3.38 -1.50 2.96
C SER A 289 -2.82 -2.49 1.93
N SER A 290 -1.58 -2.28 1.52
CA SER A 290 -0.84 -3.20 0.64
C SER A 290 -0.64 -4.55 1.29
N ASN A 291 -0.34 -4.57 2.60
CA ASN A 291 -0.16 -5.80 3.38
C ASN A 291 -1.46 -6.62 3.47
N ALA A 292 -2.59 -5.97 3.77
CA ALA A 292 -3.88 -6.64 3.81
C ALA A 292 -4.33 -7.15 2.42
N THR A 293 -3.83 -6.52 1.34
CA THR A 293 -4.15 -6.90 -0.05
C THR A 293 -3.22 -7.99 -0.59
N LEU A 294 -2.04 -8.20 0.01
CA LEU A 294 -1.02 -9.12 -0.49
C LEU A 294 -1.55 -10.54 -0.82
N PRO A 295 -2.43 -11.15 -0.01
CA PRO A 295 -2.99 -12.48 -0.35
C PRO A 295 -3.75 -12.47 -1.66
N THR A 296 -4.53 -11.42 -1.89
CA THR A 296 -5.27 -11.24 -3.14
C THR A 296 -4.31 -11.02 -4.31
N SER A 297 -3.25 -10.22 -4.11
CA SER A 297 -2.22 -9.98 -5.11
C SER A 297 -1.47 -11.27 -5.50
N LEU A 298 -1.10 -12.09 -4.51
CA LEU A 298 -0.46 -13.40 -4.74
C LEU A 298 -1.36 -14.32 -5.58
N ARG A 299 -2.63 -14.43 -5.20
CA ARG A 299 -3.60 -15.24 -5.94
C ARG A 299 -3.81 -14.72 -7.36
N VAL A 300 -3.97 -13.41 -7.55
CA VAL A 300 -4.10 -12.80 -8.87
C VAL A 300 -2.86 -13.05 -9.73
N ALA A 301 -1.68 -12.91 -9.16
CA ALA A 301 -0.43 -13.16 -9.86
C ALA A 301 -0.29 -14.62 -10.32
N GLU A 302 -0.60 -15.57 -9.44
CA GLU A 302 -0.46 -17.01 -9.71
C GLU A 302 -1.60 -17.55 -10.62
N GLU A 303 -2.87 -17.16 -10.37
CA GLU A 303 -4.04 -17.76 -11.03
C GLU A 303 -4.54 -16.98 -12.26
N ARG A 304 -4.34 -15.64 -12.30
CA ARG A 304 -4.83 -14.81 -13.39
C ARG A 304 -3.72 -14.40 -14.35
N LEU A 305 -2.61 -13.91 -13.80
CA LEU A 305 -1.45 -13.49 -14.60
C LEU A 305 -0.56 -14.67 -14.99
N ASN A 306 -0.73 -15.85 -14.37
CA ASN A 306 0.05 -17.08 -14.56
C ASN A 306 1.56 -16.86 -14.38
N LEU A 307 1.93 -16.05 -13.37
CA LEU A 307 3.33 -15.77 -13.06
C LEU A 307 3.96 -16.93 -12.25
N PRO A 308 5.28 -17.18 -12.40
CA PRO A 308 5.99 -18.18 -11.60
C PRO A 308 5.85 -17.91 -10.11
N ARG A 309 5.45 -18.91 -9.32
CA ARG A 309 5.19 -18.77 -7.87
C ARG A 309 6.38 -18.21 -7.11
N ARG A 310 7.59 -18.71 -7.40
CA ARG A 310 8.83 -18.23 -6.76
C ARG A 310 9.04 -16.73 -6.95
N VAL A 311 8.78 -16.19 -8.17
CA VAL A 311 8.94 -14.77 -8.46
C VAL A 311 7.82 -13.97 -7.82
N SER A 312 6.56 -14.41 -7.97
CA SER A 312 5.39 -13.72 -7.42
C SER A 312 5.49 -13.59 -5.90
N ARG A 313 5.79 -14.68 -5.20
CA ARG A 313 5.90 -14.70 -3.73
C ARG A 313 7.02 -13.78 -3.25
N PHE A 314 8.17 -13.80 -3.89
CA PHE A 314 9.29 -12.93 -3.53
C PHE A 314 8.99 -11.45 -3.83
N VAL A 315 8.64 -11.14 -5.08
CA VAL A 315 8.48 -9.75 -5.54
C VAL A 315 7.30 -9.06 -4.86
N LEU A 316 6.15 -9.73 -4.77
CA LEU A 316 4.96 -9.13 -4.16
C LEU A 316 5.09 -8.98 -2.64
N THR A 317 5.76 -9.92 -1.97
CA THR A 317 5.97 -9.83 -0.53
C THR A 317 6.89 -8.65 -0.18
N ILE A 318 8.00 -8.50 -0.90
CA ILE A 318 8.88 -7.33 -0.74
C ILE A 318 8.16 -6.05 -1.19
N GLY A 319 7.47 -6.10 -2.33
CA GLY A 319 6.75 -4.96 -2.90
C GLY A 319 5.72 -4.37 -1.97
N ALA A 320 4.93 -5.20 -1.28
CA ALA A 320 3.91 -4.77 -0.34
C ALA A 320 4.43 -3.82 0.76
N THR A 321 5.74 -3.80 1.01
CA THR A 321 6.38 -2.91 1.97
C THR A 321 7.38 -1.96 1.32
N ALA A 322 8.17 -2.41 0.35
CA ALA A 322 9.30 -1.65 -0.18
C ALA A 322 9.02 -0.94 -1.51
N ASN A 323 7.94 -1.27 -2.23
CA ASN A 323 7.63 -0.68 -3.55
C ASN A 323 6.40 0.24 -3.47
N GLN A 324 6.43 1.21 -2.54
CA GLN A 324 5.32 2.10 -2.22
C GLN A 324 5.34 3.38 -3.07
N ASN A 325 5.26 3.24 -4.41
CA ASN A 325 5.37 4.35 -5.35
C ASN A 325 4.33 5.45 -5.14
N GLY A 326 3.06 5.08 -4.91
CA GLY A 326 1.98 6.03 -4.67
C GLY A 326 2.12 6.75 -3.33
N THR A 327 2.67 6.07 -2.32
CA THR A 327 2.98 6.65 -1.01
C THR A 327 4.07 7.71 -1.15
N ALA A 328 5.18 7.39 -1.81
CA ALA A 328 6.27 8.35 -2.06
C ALA A 328 5.82 9.56 -2.89
N MET A 329 4.95 9.35 -3.90
CA MET A 329 4.34 10.45 -4.67
C MET A 329 3.48 11.35 -3.81
N PHE A 330 2.63 10.78 -2.96
CA PHE A 330 1.78 11.52 -2.03
C PHE A 330 2.61 12.33 -1.05
N GLU A 331 3.63 11.75 -0.44
CA GLU A 331 4.55 12.44 0.47
C GLU A 331 5.19 13.66 -0.20
N GLY A 332 5.73 13.48 -1.41
CA GLY A 332 6.34 14.55 -2.18
C GLY A 332 5.38 15.68 -2.52
N VAL A 333 4.18 15.36 -3.05
CA VAL A 333 3.16 16.38 -3.35
C VAL A 333 2.72 17.12 -2.09
N THR A 334 2.48 16.39 -1.00
CA THR A 334 1.98 16.94 0.27
C THR A 334 2.99 17.93 0.88
N VAL A 335 4.27 17.56 0.93
CA VAL A 335 5.31 18.44 1.48
C VAL A 335 5.45 19.72 0.65
N ILE A 336 5.50 19.62 -0.68
CA ILE A 336 5.62 20.82 -1.54
C ILE A 336 4.34 21.66 -1.49
N PHE A 337 3.15 21.02 -1.47
CA PHE A 337 1.87 21.72 -1.30
C PHE A 337 1.85 22.52 0.01
N LEU A 338 2.24 21.92 1.13
CA LEU A 338 2.27 22.60 2.42
C LEU A 338 3.34 23.70 2.45
N ALA A 339 4.49 23.50 1.80
CA ALA A 339 5.48 24.55 1.64
C ALA A 339 4.90 25.75 0.89
N GLN A 340 4.24 25.54 -0.24
CA GLN A 340 3.55 26.60 -1.00
C GLN A 340 2.46 27.28 -0.15
N PHE A 341 1.67 26.46 0.59
CA PHE A 341 0.58 26.95 1.43
C PHE A 341 1.05 27.89 2.55
N PHE A 342 2.20 27.60 3.16
CA PHE A 342 2.81 28.45 4.20
C PHE A 342 3.79 29.50 3.65
N GLY A 343 3.92 29.61 2.32
CA GLY A 343 4.82 30.57 1.68
C GLY A 343 6.30 30.30 1.94
N VAL A 344 6.67 29.02 2.07
CA VAL A 344 8.05 28.56 2.21
C VAL A 344 8.57 28.14 0.84
N ASP A 345 9.51 28.89 0.29
CA ASP A 345 10.14 28.58 -0.99
C ASP A 345 11.25 27.53 -0.81
N LEU A 346 11.01 26.33 -1.31
CA LEU A 346 11.99 25.25 -1.27
C LEU A 346 12.93 25.35 -2.47
N SER A 347 14.23 25.49 -2.21
CA SER A 347 15.27 25.41 -3.23
C SER A 347 15.27 24.04 -3.94
N LEU A 348 15.82 23.99 -5.15
CA LEU A 348 15.94 22.72 -5.90
C LEU A 348 16.70 21.64 -5.08
N GLY A 349 17.72 22.03 -4.32
CA GLY A 349 18.46 21.12 -3.44
C GLY A 349 17.57 20.52 -2.34
N GLN A 350 16.72 21.33 -1.70
CA GLN A 350 15.75 20.85 -0.71
C GLN A 350 14.69 19.95 -1.35
N GLN A 351 14.21 20.26 -2.56
CA GLN A 351 13.25 19.39 -3.26
C GLN A 351 13.88 18.03 -3.66
N ILE A 352 15.16 18.00 -4.05
CA ILE A 352 15.88 16.75 -4.29
C ILE A 352 16.03 15.96 -2.98
N MET A 353 16.32 16.63 -1.86
CA MET A 353 16.35 16.00 -0.55
C MET A 353 14.98 15.41 -0.19
N VAL A 354 13.90 16.16 -0.37
CA VAL A 354 12.52 15.66 -0.20
C VAL A 354 12.28 14.42 -1.05
N MET A 355 12.67 14.46 -2.34
CA MET A 355 12.54 13.30 -3.24
C MET A 355 13.26 12.06 -2.69
N LEU A 356 14.50 12.20 -2.23
CA LEU A 356 15.27 11.08 -1.68
C LEU A 356 14.63 10.53 -0.41
N VAL A 357 14.17 11.41 0.48
CA VAL A 357 13.52 10.99 1.74
C VAL A 357 12.17 10.31 1.46
N CYS A 358 11.37 10.80 0.48
CA CYS A 358 10.13 10.14 0.08
C CYS A 358 10.37 8.73 -0.52
N ILE A 359 11.43 8.55 -1.32
CA ILE A 359 11.79 7.23 -1.86
C ILE A 359 12.19 6.28 -0.73
N LEU A 360 13.04 6.75 0.20
CA LEU A 360 13.46 5.97 1.37
C LEU A 360 12.30 5.73 2.34
N GLY A 361 11.46 6.75 2.56
CA GLY A 361 10.24 6.66 3.36
C GLY A 361 9.27 5.63 2.80
N GLY A 362 9.05 5.65 1.47
CA GLY A 362 8.24 4.65 0.78
C GLY A 362 8.77 3.20 0.91
N ILE A 363 10.08 3.01 1.13
CA ILE A 363 10.66 1.69 1.43
C ILE A 363 10.45 1.31 2.91
N GLY A 364 10.48 2.29 3.82
CA GLY A 364 10.39 2.06 5.27
C GLY A 364 8.98 2.14 5.83
N THR A 365 8.03 2.67 5.06
CA THR A 365 6.64 2.84 5.53
C THR A 365 5.91 1.50 5.49
N ALA A 366 5.29 1.14 6.61
CA ALA A 366 4.46 -0.06 6.65
C ALA A 366 3.26 0.08 5.69
N GLY A 367 2.96 -0.96 4.92
CA GLY A 367 1.80 -1.01 4.00
C GLY A 367 0.45 -1.11 4.74
N VAL A 368 0.22 -0.21 5.70
CA VAL A 368 -0.96 -0.10 6.55
C VAL A 368 -1.62 1.28 6.38
N PRO A 369 -2.91 1.42 6.68
CA PRO A 369 -3.60 2.71 6.56
C PRO A 369 -2.90 3.84 7.33
N ALA A 370 -2.82 5.01 6.70
CA ALA A 370 -2.19 6.23 7.24
C ALA A 370 -0.70 6.10 7.62
N GLY A 371 0.00 5.04 7.18
CA GLY A 371 1.40 4.78 7.52
C GLY A 371 2.38 5.84 7.03
N SER A 372 2.04 6.64 6.02
CA SER A 372 2.89 7.71 5.46
C SER A 372 2.85 9.01 6.27
N LEU A 373 1.84 9.24 7.10
CA LEU A 373 1.66 10.53 7.78
C LEU A 373 2.84 10.90 8.71
N PRO A 374 3.41 9.97 9.51
CA PRO A 374 4.60 10.28 10.30
C PRO A 374 5.82 10.65 9.45
N VAL A 375 5.97 10.04 8.26
CA VAL A 375 7.05 10.36 7.33
C VAL A 375 6.88 11.76 6.76
N VAL A 376 5.66 12.14 6.36
CA VAL A 376 5.36 13.52 5.93
C VAL A 376 5.67 14.52 7.03
N ALA A 377 5.27 14.26 8.28
CA ALA A 377 5.57 15.14 9.42
C ALA A 377 7.08 15.30 9.64
N LEU A 378 7.84 14.20 9.52
CA LEU A 378 9.31 14.23 9.59
C LEU A 378 9.92 15.10 8.48
N ILE A 379 9.46 14.92 7.23
CA ILE A 379 9.97 15.70 6.09
C ILE A 379 9.65 17.19 6.26
N LEU A 380 8.44 17.54 6.74
CA LEU A 380 8.06 18.92 7.03
C LEU A 380 9.02 19.56 8.03
N ALA A 381 9.35 18.86 9.13
CA ALA A 381 10.34 19.33 10.10
C ALA A 381 11.72 19.57 9.46
N MET A 382 12.17 18.68 8.56
CA MET A 382 13.45 18.78 7.86
C MET A 382 13.54 20.02 6.94
N VAL A 383 12.40 20.45 6.38
CA VAL A 383 12.34 21.65 5.50
C VAL A 383 11.93 22.91 6.24
N GLY A 384 11.84 22.88 7.58
CA GLY A 384 11.55 24.03 8.43
C GLY A 384 10.08 24.43 8.51
N ILE A 385 9.17 23.50 8.19
CA ILE A 385 7.72 23.67 8.33
C ILE A 385 7.28 22.93 9.60
N GLN A 386 6.34 23.54 10.34
CA GLN A 386 5.78 22.90 11.53
C GLN A 386 5.11 21.55 11.15
N PRO A 387 5.50 20.42 11.78
CA PRO A 387 4.94 19.11 11.46
C PRO A 387 3.41 19.03 11.61
N GLU A 388 2.84 19.84 12.49
CA GLU A 388 1.40 19.99 12.73
C GLU A 388 0.63 20.45 11.48
N ALA A 389 1.32 21.05 10.49
CA ALA A 389 0.76 21.43 9.19
C ALA A 389 0.09 20.24 8.46
N ILE A 390 0.47 19.01 8.78
CA ILE A 390 -0.17 17.79 8.25
C ILE A 390 -1.68 17.75 8.58
N ALA A 391 -2.12 18.43 9.64
CA ALA A 391 -3.52 18.54 10.02
C ALA A 391 -4.43 18.97 8.87
N LEU A 392 -3.93 19.86 7.99
CA LEU A 392 -4.69 20.41 6.87
C LEU A 392 -5.09 19.32 5.85
N VAL A 393 -4.29 18.28 5.69
CA VAL A 393 -4.54 17.22 4.70
C VAL A 393 -5.20 15.98 5.29
N LEU A 394 -5.30 15.87 6.63
CA LEU A 394 -5.88 14.70 7.30
C LEU A 394 -7.30 14.35 6.85
N GLY A 395 -8.10 15.39 6.56
CA GLY A 395 -9.47 15.20 6.15
C GLY A 395 -9.64 14.49 4.80
N VAL A 396 -8.69 14.67 3.88
CA VAL A 396 -8.70 14.02 2.56
C VAL A 396 -7.74 12.83 2.50
N ASP A 397 -6.89 12.64 3.52
CA ASP A 397 -5.87 11.59 3.53
C ASP A 397 -6.47 10.21 3.33
N ARG A 398 -7.59 9.89 4.00
CA ARG A 398 -8.22 8.56 3.87
C ARG A 398 -8.57 8.21 2.43
N PHE A 399 -9.16 9.17 1.69
CA PHE A 399 -9.49 8.97 0.28
C PHE A 399 -8.23 8.82 -0.58
N LEU A 400 -7.24 9.69 -0.36
CA LEU A 400 -5.98 9.63 -1.09
C LEU A 400 -5.17 8.37 -0.75
N ASP A 401 -5.26 7.88 0.49
CA ASP A 401 -4.65 6.62 0.92
C ASP A 401 -5.21 5.41 0.16
N MET A 402 -6.52 5.37 -0.06
CA MET A 402 -7.15 4.34 -0.89
C MET A 402 -6.66 4.38 -2.33
N CYS A 403 -6.52 5.58 -2.91
CA CYS A 403 -6.02 5.77 -4.28
C CYS A 403 -4.54 5.37 -4.40
N ARG A 404 -3.67 5.85 -3.49
CA ARG A 404 -2.23 5.55 -3.52
C ARG A 404 -1.93 4.08 -3.24
N THR A 405 -2.69 3.44 -2.33
CA THR A 405 -2.55 2.00 -2.06
C THR A 405 -2.93 1.16 -3.28
N THR A 406 -3.97 1.57 -4.01
CA THR A 406 -4.33 0.91 -5.27
C THR A 406 -3.18 0.97 -6.27
N LEU A 407 -2.53 2.12 -6.40
CA LEU A 407 -1.37 2.29 -7.27
C LEU A 407 -0.18 1.44 -6.80
N ASN A 408 0.09 1.37 -5.50
CA ASN A 408 1.15 0.55 -4.93
C ASN A 408 0.96 -0.93 -5.28
N VAL A 409 -0.23 -1.48 -5.02
CA VAL A 409 -0.56 -2.88 -5.28
C VAL A 409 -0.53 -3.21 -6.78
N VAL A 410 -1.04 -2.33 -7.63
CA VAL A 410 -0.92 -2.50 -9.09
C VAL A 410 0.53 -2.43 -9.52
N GLY A 411 1.32 -1.52 -8.97
CA GLY A 411 2.76 -1.38 -9.20
C GLY A 411 3.55 -2.63 -8.81
N ASP A 412 3.18 -3.29 -7.70
CA ASP A 412 3.77 -4.56 -7.29
C ASP A 412 3.48 -5.68 -8.30
N LEU A 413 2.24 -5.75 -8.79
CA LEU A 413 1.85 -6.71 -9.84
C LEU A 413 2.55 -6.42 -11.17
N VAL A 414 2.76 -5.14 -11.53
CA VAL A 414 3.57 -4.74 -12.70
C VAL A 414 5.03 -5.16 -12.50
N ALA A 415 5.59 -4.94 -11.31
CA ALA A 415 6.94 -5.39 -10.97
C ALA A 415 7.07 -6.91 -11.14
N ALA A 416 6.15 -7.67 -10.56
CA ALA A 416 6.13 -9.13 -10.68
C ALA A 416 6.04 -9.58 -12.16
N GLN A 417 5.19 -8.94 -12.97
CA GLN A 417 5.08 -9.22 -14.41
C GLN A 417 6.38 -8.92 -15.16
N VAL A 418 6.97 -7.74 -14.93
CA VAL A 418 8.21 -7.30 -15.61
C VAL A 418 9.38 -8.20 -15.25
N ILE A 419 9.52 -8.55 -13.97
CA ILE A 419 10.63 -9.39 -13.50
C ILE A 419 10.45 -10.81 -13.98
N SER A 420 9.23 -11.35 -13.97
CA SER A 420 8.91 -12.69 -14.51
C SER A 420 9.23 -12.81 -16.00
N ALA A 421 8.93 -11.77 -16.79
CA ALA A 421 9.21 -11.78 -18.25
C ALA A 421 10.71 -11.89 -18.58
N GLY A 422 11.60 -11.60 -17.63
CA GLY A 422 13.05 -11.73 -17.77
C GLY A 422 13.63 -13.00 -17.17
N GLU A 423 12.81 -13.88 -16.58
CA GLU A 423 13.25 -15.15 -16.02
C GLU A 423 13.08 -16.29 -17.04
N PRO A 424 13.96 -17.31 -17.01
CA PRO A 424 13.81 -18.52 -17.83
C PRO A 424 12.46 -19.20 -17.51
N ASP A 425 11.82 -19.75 -18.55
CA ASP A 425 10.63 -20.58 -18.37
C ASP A 425 10.93 -21.72 -17.40
N GLU A 426 10.05 -21.90 -16.41
CA GLU A 426 10.14 -23.06 -15.52
C GLU A 426 9.92 -24.31 -16.36
N ALA A 427 10.94 -25.19 -16.41
CA ALA A 427 10.69 -26.55 -16.84
C ALA A 427 9.57 -27.10 -15.96
N VAL A 428 8.43 -27.43 -16.57
CA VAL A 428 7.29 -28.04 -15.90
C VAL A 428 7.80 -29.30 -15.20
N VAL A 429 8.05 -29.21 -13.89
CA VAL A 429 8.32 -30.40 -13.08
C VAL A 429 6.97 -31.10 -12.94
N PRO A 430 6.78 -32.28 -13.48
CA PRO A 430 5.53 -33.03 -13.30
C PRO A 430 5.30 -33.22 -11.81
N GLN A 431 4.14 -32.81 -11.33
CA GLN A 431 3.74 -33.14 -9.95
C GLN A 431 3.75 -34.67 -9.81
N PRO A 432 4.39 -35.24 -8.80
CA PRO A 432 4.23 -36.68 -8.52
C PRO A 432 2.76 -36.93 -8.19
N ALA A 433 2.23 -37.97 -8.85
CA ALA A 433 0.84 -38.44 -8.74
C ALA A 433 0.50 -38.86 -7.31
#